data_fe6936fa026bd2a6fe21dbe3f157af52
#
_entry.id   fe6936fa026bd2a6fe21dbe3f157af52
#
_cell.length_a   1.000
_cell.length_b   1.000
_cell.length_c   1.000
_cell.angle_alpha   90.00
_cell.angle_beta   90.00
_cell.angle_gamma   90.00
#
_symmetry.space_group_name_H-M   'P 1'
#
loop_
_entity.id
_entity.type
_entity.pdbx_description
1 polymer ?
#
loop_
_entity_poly.entity_id
_entity_poly.type
_entity_poly.pdbx_seq_one_letter_code
_entity_poly.pdbx_strand_id
1 'polypeptide(L)'
;MGGMGRERIHNMKHDFKFISKHSPQVKSAYSDLMEILSLVHDDLRKQYTFQHKPVGSYSRNMITYDAKSNIGFDFDINIYPNDEENRFTAKQIKLLFKQSLDKFAHRYGYDFAEDSTRVLTIKVKDRKNSRILHSVDFAFVNDYEDDDGYDCQEYIHYNKKQNTYSWSEQSQGFYMLPERFQWIKDNGLKG
;
A
#
# COMPACT_ATOMS: atom_id res chain seq x y z
N MET A 1 -51.47 19.07 17.29
CA MET A 1 -50.78 19.33 16.02
C MET A 1 -49.36 18.86 16.15
N GLY A 2 -49.09 17.69 15.59
CA GLY A 2 -47.76 17.01 15.70
C GLY A 2 -46.79 17.55 14.66
N GLY A 3 -45.69 18.09 15.11
CA GLY A 3 -44.59 18.46 14.26
C GLY A 3 -43.79 17.19 13.86
N MET A 4 -43.92 16.73 12.62
CA MET A 4 -43.06 15.72 12.03
C MET A 4 -41.66 16.29 11.93
N GLY A 5 -40.76 15.79 12.78
CA GLY A 5 -39.35 16.00 12.63
C GLY A 5 -38.87 15.34 11.33
N ARG A 6 -38.48 16.13 10.34
CA ARG A 6 -37.76 15.65 9.15
C ARG A 6 -36.40 15.14 9.61
N GLU A 7 -36.24 13.82 9.69
CA GLU A 7 -34.94 13.22 9.75
C GLU A 7 -34.12 13.69 8.53
N ARG A 8 -33.10 14.48 8.78
CA ARG A 8 -32.06 14.78 7.76
C ARG A 8 -31.32 13.50 7.51
N ILE A 9 -31.71 12.78 6.47
CA ILE A 9 -30.85 11.70 5.93
C ILE A 9 -29.56 12.39 5.50
N HIS A 10 -28.53 12.27 6.34
CA HIS A 10 -27.16 12.64 5.94
C HIS A 10 -26.79 11.70 4.79
N ASN A 11 -26.83 12.24 3.58
CA ASN A 11 -26.36 11.54 2.38
C ASN A 11 -24.83 11.43 2.50
N MET A 12 -24.36 10.39 3.22
CA MET A 12 -22.94 10.17 3.42
C MET A 12 -22.30 9.96 2.05
N LYS A 13 -21.25 10.72 1.77
CA LYS A 13 -20.50 10.69 0.50
C LYS A 13 -19.87 9.32 0.26
N HIS A 14 -19.59 8.58 1.31
CA HIS A 14 -18.89 7.30 1.31
C HIS A 14 -19.73 6.23 2.04
N ASP A 15 -19.60 4.98 1.57
CA ASP A 15 -20.24 3.79 2.17
C ASP A 15 -19.20 2.66 2.20
N PHE A 16 -18.31 2.72 3.20
CA PHE A 16 -17.26 1.72 3.36
C PHE A 16 -17.83 0.41 3.88
N LYS A 17 -17.47 -0.68 3.20
CA LYS A 17 -17.82 -2.05 3.56
C LYS A 17 -16.59 -2.89 3.71
N PHE A 18 -16.65 -3.85 4.63
CA PHE A 18 -15.57 -4.85 4.78
C PHE A 18 -15.66 -5.91 3.70
N ILE A 19 -14.48 -6.36 3.26
CA ILE A 19 -14.33 -7.51 2.37
C ILE A 19 -13.31 -8.47 2.98
N SER A 20 -13.65 -9.76 3.02
CA SER A 20 -12.73 -10.77 3.54
C SER A 20 -11.53 -10.97 2.63
N LYS A 21 -10.34 -11.11 3.21
CA LYS A 21 -9.13 -11.53 2.47
C LYS A 21 -9.29 -12.91 1.81
N HIS A 22 -10.28 -13.70 2.22
CA HIS A 22 -10.59 -15.01 1.65
C HIS A 22 -11.62 -14.94 0.52
N SER A 23 -12.18 -13.78 0.21
CA SER A 23 -13.09 -13.61 -0.92
C SER A 23 -12.38 -13.90 -2.25
N PRO A 24 -13.08 -14.47 -3.26
CA PRO A 24 -12.47 -14.85 -4.53
C PRO A 24 -11.71 -13.71 -5.21
N GLN A 25 -12.29 -12.50 -5.24
CA GLN A 25 -11.68 -11.34 -5.88
C GLN A 25 -10.40 -10.87 -5.19
N VAL A 26 -10.36 -10.87 -3.84
CA VAL A 26 -9.16 -10.49 -3.09
C VAL A 26 -8.06 -11.54 -3.26
N LYS A 27 -8.44 -12.84 -3.22
CA LYS A 27 -7.48 -13.93 -3.45
C LYS A 27 -6.88 -13.89 -4.85
N SER A 28 -7.70 -13.67 -5.88
CA SER A 28 -7.21 -13.57 -7.27
C SER A 28 -6.25 -12.40 -7.41
N ALA A 29 -6.65 -11.20 -6.97
CA ALA A 29 -5.80 -10.02 -7.04
C ALA A 29 -4.49 -10.18 -6.25
N TYR A 30 -4.52 -10.85 -5.09
CA TYR A 30 -3.32 -11.13 -4.31
C TYR A 30 -2.41 -12.16 -5.00
N SER A 31 -2.97 -13.18 -5.64
CA SER A 31 -2.20 -14.15 -6.43
C SER A 31 -1.48 -13.47 -7.59
N ASP A 32 -2.19 -12.63 -8.36
CA ASP A 32 -1.61 -11.85 -9.45
C ASP A 32 -0.47 -10.95 -8.95
N LEU A 33 -0.67 -10.29 -7.79
CA LEU A 33 0.35 -9.46 -7.16
C LEU A 33 1.61 -10.26 -6.80
N MET A 34 1.47 -11.46 -6.24
CA MET A 34 2.62 -12.32 -5.89
C MET A 34 3.38 -12.78 -7.15
N GLU A 35 2.69 -13.08 -8.24
CA GLU A 35 3.33 -13.40 -9.52
C GLU A 35 4.08 -12.20 -10.09
N ILE A 36 3.49 -11.00 -10.07
CA ILE A 36 4.16 -9.76 -10.47
C ILE A 36 5.44 -9.55 -9.66
N LEU A 37 5.37 -9.65 -8.32
CA LEU A 37 6.52 -9.46 -7.45
C LEU A 37 7.64 -10.49 -7.70
N SER A 38 7.28 -11.74 -8.02
CA SER A 38 8.25 -12.77 -8.42
C SER A 38 8.97 -12.38 -9.71
N LEU A 39 8.23 -11.91 -10.73
CA LEU A 39 8.81 -11.46 -12.00
C LEU A 39 9.70 -10.23 -11.82
N VAL A 40 9.28 -9.28 -10.99
CA VAL A 40 10.08 -8.08 -10.65
C VAL A 40 11.37 -8.48 -9.93
N HIS A 41 11.29 -9.42 -8.98
CA HIS A 41 12.45 -9.93 -8.25
C HIS A 41 13.46 -10.58 -9.21
N ASP A 42 12.99 -11.42 -10.14
CA ASP A 42 13.84 -12.07 -11.13
C ASP A 42 14.51 -11.08 -12.10
N ASP A 43 13.78 -10.02 -12.50
CA ASP A 43 14.30 -8.98 -13.40
C ASP A 43 15.37 -8.12 -12.70
N LEU A 44 15.20 -7.85 -11.42
CA LEU A 44 16.10 -6.99 -10.64
C LEU A 44 17.27 -7.71 -9.98
N ARG A 45 17.26 -9.03 -9.88
CA ARG A 45 18.27 -9.82 -9.12
C ARG A 45 19.74 -9.58 -9.48
N LYS A 46 20.03 -9.04 -10.68
CA LYS A 46 21.37 -8.66 -11.10
C LYS A 46 21.81 -7.27 -10.61
N GLN A 47 20.85 -6.44 -10.23
CA GLN A 47 21.10 -5.11 -9.66
C GLN A 47 21.08 -5.20 -8.13
N TYR A 48 19.92 -5.47 -7.56
CA TYR A 48 19.71 -5.73 -6.15
C TYR A 48 18.57 -6.73 -5.97
N THR A 49 18.49 -7.37 -4.81
CA THR A 49 17.37 -8.20 -4.39
C THR A 49 16.50 -7.44 -3.41
N PHE A 50 15.32 -7.95 -3.12
CA PHE A 50 14.45 -7.38 -2.09
C PHE A 50 13.60 -8.45 -1.42
N GLN A 51 13.19 -8.17 -0.20
CA GLN A 51 12.09 -8.87 0.46
C GLN A 51 10.83 -8.02 0.38
N HIS A 52 9.67 -8.64 0.53
CA HIS A 52 8.40 -7.91 0.58
C HIS A 52 7.51 -8.45 1.70
N LYS A 53 6.70 -7.56 2.28
CA LYS A 53 5.80 -7.90 3.37
C LYS A 53 4.48 -7.16 3.21
N PRO A 54 3.34 -7.88 3.12
CA PRO A 54 2.03 -7.25 3.20
C PRO A 54 1.84 -6.59 4.57
N VAL A 55 1.38 -5.36 4.56
CA VAL A 55 1.07 -4.57 5.75
C VAL A 55 -0.37 -4.04 5.67
N GLY A 56 -0.72 -3.02 6.40
CA GLY A 56 -2.00 -2.33 6.28
C GLY A 56 -3.23 -3.19 6.56
N SER A 57 -4.30 -2.92 5.85
CA SER A 57 -5.62 -3.52 6.05
C SER A 57 -5.65 -5.02 5.74
N TYR A 58 -4.94 -5.44 4.68
CA TYR A 58 -4.86 -6.84 4.27
C TYR A 58 -4.23 -7.73 5.34
N SER A 59 -3.09 -7.32 5.91
CA SER A 59 -2.40 -8.10 6.95
C SER A 59 -3.24 -8.27 8.21
N ARG A 60 -4.10 -7.30 8.51
CA ARG A 60 -5.00 -7.27 9.67
C ARG A 60 -6.36 -7.90 9.43
N ASN A 61 -6.65 -8.35 8.21
CA ASN A 61 -7.97 -8.82 7.78
C ASN A 61 -9.07 -7.77 8.00
N MET A 62 -8.77 -6.52 7.68
CA MET A 62 -9.66 -5.35 7.83
C MET A 62 -9.77 -4.59 6.50
N ILE A 63 -9.82 -5.31 5.39
CA ILE A 63 -9.90 -4.73 4.05
C ILE A 63 -11.25 -4.06 3.88
N THR A 64 -11.27 -2.85 3.35
CA THR A 64 -12.48 -2.09 3.04
C THR A 64 -12.51 -1.69 1.57
N TYR A 65 -13.71 -1.48 1.05
CA TYR A 65 -13.96 -0.85 -0.22
C TYR A 65 -15.14 0.13 -0.08
N ASP A 66 -15.22 1.14 -0.93
CA ASP A 66 -16.33 2.07 -0.89
C ASP A 66 -17.40 1.68 -1.93
N ALA A 67 -18.56 1.27 -1.44
CA ALA A 67 -19.66 0.82 -2.30
C ALA A 67 -20.32 1.94 -3.10
N LYS A 68 -20.17 3.20 -2.69
CA LYS A 68 -20.78 4.38 -3.34
C LYS A 68 -19.81 5.17 -4.21
N SER A 69 -18.52 5.06 -3.97
CA SER A 69 -17.50 5.75 -4.75
C SER A 69 -16.76 4.81 -5.70
N ASN A 70 -15.81 5.37 -6.43
CA ASN A 70 -14.95 4.62 -7.34
C ASN A 70 -13.70 4.02 -6.65
N ILE A 71 -13.73 3.87 -5.32
CA ILE A 71 -12.61 3.37 -4.52
C ILE A 71 -12.82 1.88 -4.28
N GLY A 72 -11.96 1.05 -4.88
CA GLY A 72 -11.87 -0.38 -4.61
C GLY A 72 -11.13 -0.67 -3.31
N PHE A 73 -10.73 -1.91 -3.13
CA PHE A 73 -9.83 -2.28 -2.02
C PHE A 73 -8.36 -2.06 -2.41
N ASP A 74 -7.49 -2.02 -1.41
CA ASP A 74 -6.05 -1.79 -1.60
C ASP A 74 -5.20 -2.84 -0.86
N PHE A 75 -4.00 -3.03 -1.38
CA PHE A 75 -2.91 -3.75 -0.73
C PHE A 75 -1.79 -2.77 -0.43
N ASP A 76 -1.27 -2.81 0.79
CA ASP A 76 -0.06 -2.11 1.20
C ASP A 76 1.09 -3.13 1.29
N ILE A 77 2.17 -2.90 0.57
CA ILE A 77 3.33 -3.79 0.52
C ILE A 77 4.58 -2.99 0.90
N ASN A 78 5.24 -3.40 1.97
CA ASN A 78 6.58 -2.93 2.25
C ASN A 78 7.58 -3.72 1.40
N ILE A 79 8.46 -3.00 0.72
CA ILE A 79 9.61 -3.51 -0.03
C ILE A 79 10.85 -3.19 0.78
N TYR A 80 11.64 -4.21 1.08
CA TYR A 80 12.92 -4.13 1.80
C TYR A 80 14.04 -4.39 0.81
N PRO A 81 14.63 -3.35 0.21
CA PRO A 81 15.77 -3.53 -0.71
C PRO A 81 16.96 -4.11 0.05
N ASN A 82 17.58 -5.13 -0.52
CA ASN A 82 18.82 -5.69 0.00
C ASN A 82 20.00 -5.02 -0.72
N ASP A 83 20.46 -3.91 -0.16
CA ASP A 83 21.61 -3.10 -0.66
C ASP A 83 22.55 -2.76 0.50
N GLU A 84 23.02 -3.79 1.22
CA GLU A 84 23.91 -3.67 2.39
C GLU A 84 25.19 -2.85 2.11
N GLU A 85 25.66 -2.85 0.86
CA GLU A 85 26.84 -2.09 0.44
C GLU A 85 26.51 -0.64 0.04
N ASN A 86 25.25 -0.20 0.14
CA ASN A 86 24.77 1.14 -0.26
C ASN A 86 25.20 1.53 -1.70
N ARG A 87 25.15 0.57 -2.62
CA ARG A 87 25.52 0.76 -4.03
C ARG A 87 24.53 1.61 -4.82
N PHE A 88 23.28 1.67 -4.35
CA PHE A 88 22.21 2.36 -5.01
C PHE A 88 21.66 3.52 -4.16
N THR A 89 21.45 4.64 -4.80
CA THR A 89 20.70 5.75 -4.18
C THR A 89 19.23 5.41 -4.02
N ALA A 90 18.53 6.05 -3.08
CA ALA A 90 17.08 5.92 -2.91
C ALA A 90 16.31 6.11 -4.24
N LYS A 91 16.76 7.06 -5.07
CA LYS A 91 16.22 7.29 -6.41
C LYS A 91 16.39 6.08 -7.32
N GLN A 92 17.60 5.51 -7.38
CA GLN A 92 17.89 4.35 -8.25
C GLN A 92 17.07 3.14 -7.81
N ILE A 93 17.00 2.84 -6.52
CA ILE A 93 16.20 1.73 -5.97
C ILE A 93 14.75 1.86 -6.44
N LYS A 94 14.12 3.01 -6.17
CA LYS A 94 12.70 3.23 -6.47
C LYS A 94 12.41 3.23 -7.98
N LEU A 95 13.27 3.84 -8.80
CA LEU A 95 13.06 3.92 -10.24
C LEU A 95 13.35 2.60 -10.96
N LEU A 96 14.35 1.81 -10.56
CA LEU A 96 14.59 0.46 -11.10
C LEU A 96 13.40 -0.45 -10.81
N PHE A 97 12.88 -0.43 -9.58
CA PHE A 97 11.68 -1.19 -9.22
C PHE A 97 10.47 -0.75 -10.06
N LYS A 98 10.25 0.57 -10.19
CA LYS A 98 9.17 1.11 -11.01
C LYS A 98 9.26 0.64 -12.46
N GLN A 99 10.42 0.69 -13.08
CA GLN A 99 10.63 0.25 -14.46
C GLN A 99 10.32 -1.24 -14.63
N SER A 100 10.80 -2.07 -13.70
CA SER A 100 10.50 -3.50 -13.72
C SER A 100 9.03 -3.78 -13.45
N LEU A 101 8.42 -3.09 -12.51
CA LEU A 101 6.99 -3.20 -12.20
C LEU A 101 6.13 -2.84 -13.42
N ASP A 102 6.41 -1.72 -14.10
CA ASP A 102 5.70 -1.28 -15.31
C ASP A 102 5.83 -2.29 -16.46
N LYS A 103 6.92 -3.04 -16.53
CA LYS A 103 7.16 -4.08 -17.55
C LYS A 103 6.24 -5.29 -17.39
N PHE A 104 5.87 -5.65 -16.17
CA PHE A 104 5.11 -6.86 -15.88
C PHE A 104 3.66 -6.61 -15.46
N ALA A 105 3.37 -5.58 -14.66
CA ALA A 105 2.06 -5.35 -14.06
C ALA A 105 0.93 -5.19 -15.08
N HIS A 106 1.21 -4.64 -16.27
CA HIS A 106 0.20 -4.45 -17.32
C HIS A 106 -0.37 -5.78 -17.83
N ARG A 107 0.37 -6.89 -17.75
CA ARG A 107 -0.09 -8.23 -18.16
C ARG A 107 -1.22 -8.75 -17.27
N TYR A 108 -1.33 -8.20 -16.07
CA TYR A 108 -2.34 -8.51 -15.05
C TYR A 108 -3.42 -7.41 -14.96
N GLY A 109 -3.46 -6.51 -15.94
CA GLY A 109 -4.48 -5.46 -16.04
C GLY A 109 -4.22 -4.20 -15.23
N TYR A 110 -3.05 -4.05 -14.62
CA TYR A 110 -2.67 -2.83 -13.92
C TYR A 110 -2.24 -1.72 -14.88
N ASP A 111 -2.55 -0.49 -14.53
CA ASP A 111 -1.98 0.70 -15.16
C ASP A 111 -0.50 0.86 -14.76
N PHE A 112 0.23 1.75 -15.47
CA PHE A 112 1.59 2.13 -15.10
C PHE A 112 1.67 2.68 -13.68
N ALA A 113 2.78 2.40 -12.99
CA ALA A 113 2.99 2.84 -11.63
C ALA A 113 3.08 4.37 -11.53
N GLU A 114 2.27 4.94 -10.64
CA GLU A 114 2.29 6.34 -10.26
C GLU A 114 3.26 6.51 -9.08
N ASP A 115 4.23 7.43 -9.23
CA ASP A 115 5.17 7.75 -8.14
C ASP A 115 4.59 8.86 -7.26
N SER A 116 4.44 8.56 -5.99
CA SER A 116 3.98 9.48 -4.97
C SER A 116 5.06 9.76 -3.92
N THR A 117 4.76 10.63 -2.96
CA THR A 117 5.71 11.03 -1.91
C THR A 117 6.28 9.83 -1.14
N ARG A 118 5.48 8.80 -0.86
CA ARG A 118 5.89 7.65 -0.03
C ARG A 118 5.89 6.33 -0.79
N VAL A 119 4.99 6.16 -1.75
CA VAL A 119 4.74 4.86 -2.40
C VAL A 119 4.82 4.96 -3.91
N LEU A 120 4.99 3.80 -4.56
CA LEU A 120 4.58 3.58 -5.94
C LEU A 120 3.20 2.91 -5.90
N THR A 121 2.26 3.42 -6.68
CA THR A 121 0.89 2.89 -6.74
C THR A 121 0.59 2.33 -8.12
N ILE A 122 0.11 1.08 -8.20
CA ILE A 122 -0.49 0.51 -9.42
C ILE A 122 -1.98 0.26 -9.18
N LYS A 123 -2.80 0.36 -10.24
CA LYS A 123 -4.26 0.28 -10.13
C LYS A 123 -4.84 -0.57 -11.25
N VAL A 124 -5.80 -1.42 -10.91
CA VAL A 124 -6.68 -2.05 -11.90
C VAL A 124 -7.97 -1.25 -11.98
N LYS A 125 -8.31 -0.81 -13.19
CA LYS A 125 -9.48 0.04 -13.45
C LYS A 125 -10.50 -0.66 -14.33
N ASP A 126 -11.75 -0.63 -13.90
CA ASP A 126 -12.88 -0.86 -14.78
C ASP A 126 -13.20 0.44 -15.52
N ARG A 127 -12.62 0.58 -16.71
CA ARG A 127 -12.74 1.80 -17.53
C ARG A 127 -14.17 2.06 -18.00
N LYS A 128 -14.97 1.00 -18.18
CA LYS A 128 -16.36 1.10 -18.61
C LYS A 128 -17.23 1.78 -17.58
N ASN A 129 -16.97 1.49 -16.30
CA ASN A 129 -17.73 2.02 -15.17
C ASN A 129 -16.98 3.14 -14.42
N SER A 130 -15.83 3.59 -14.93
CA SER A 130 -14.96 4.60 -14.30
C SER A 130 -14.62 4.29 -12.84
N ARG A 131 -14.32 3.00 -12.54
CA ARG A 131 -14.08 2.51 -11.17
C ARG A 131 -12.67 1.96 -11.03
N ILE A 132 -12.07 2.18 -9.86
CA ILE A 132 -10.89 1.43 -9.42
C ILE A 132 -11.39 0.14 -8.78
N LEU A 133 -10.96 -1.01 -9.30
CA LEU A 133 -11.30 -2.32 -8.74
C LEU A 133 -10.44 -2.61 -7.52
N HIS A 134 -9.15 -2.40 -7.64
CA HIS A 134 -8.19 -2.44 -6.53
C HIS A 134 -6.90 -1.70 -6.90
N SER A 135 -6.12 -1.39 -5.86
CA SER A 135 -4.80 -0.78 -5.98
C SER A 135 -3.77 -1.51 -5.14
N VAL A 136 -2.50 -1.25 -5.45
CA VAL A 136 -1.37 -1.73 -4.65
C VAL A 136 -0.42 -0.57 -4.43
N ASP A 137 -0.09 -0.31 -3.17
CA ASP A 137 0.88 0.68 -2.75
C ASP A 137 2.17 -0.02 -2.28
N PHE A 138 3.30 0.31 -2.90
CA PHE A 138 4.62 -0.20 -2.54
C PHE A 138 5.41 0.89 -1.81
N ALA A 139 5.65 0.69 -0.51
CA ALA A 139 6.54 1.53 0.28
C ALA A 139 7.93 0.87 0.35
N PHE A 140 8.97 1.64 0.06
CA PHE A 140 10.36 1.18 0.21
C PHE A 140 10.84 1.54 1.60
N VAL A 141 11.16 0.55 2.39
CA VAL A 141 11.50 0.72 3.80
C VAL A 141 12.80 0.01 4.15
N ASN A 142 13.43 0.48 5.22
CA ASN A 142 14.60 -0.13 5.83
C ASN A 142 14.38 -0.13 7.34
N ASP A 143 14.40 -1.31 7.96
CA ASP A 143 14.31 -1.47 9.41
C ASP A 143 15.74 -1.47 9.96
N TYR A 144 16.00 -0.73 11.02
CA TYR A 144 17.29 -0.65 11.69
C TYR A 144 17.11 -0.46 13.19
N GLU A 145 18.15 -0.70 13.95
CA GLU A 145 18.23 -0.42 15.38
C GLU A 145 19.04 0.86 15.60
N ASP A 146 18.54 1.79 16.39
CA ASP A 146 19.27 3.01 16.72
C ASP A 146 20.36 2.77 17.78
N ASP A 147 21.15 3.81 18.09
CA ASP A 147 22.26 3.74 19.07
C ASP A 147 21.79 3.39 20.48
N ASP A 148 20.52 3.59 20.80
CA ASP A 148 19.90 3.26 22.09
C ASP A 148 19.23 1.87 22.10
N GLY A 149 19.28 1.14 20.99
CA GLY A 149 18.74 -0.21 20.85
C GLY A 149 17.24 -0.25 20.56
N TYR A 150 16.66 0.83 20.02
CA TYR A 150 15.26 0.86 19.63
C TYR A 150 15.10 0.51 18.14
N ASP A 151 14.08 -0.32 17.86
CA ASP A 151 13.68 -0.63 16.48
C ASP A 151 13.21 0.62 15.77
N CYS A 152 13.87 0.96 14.68
CA CYS A 152 13.61 2.12 13.84
C CYS A 152 13.28 1.69 12.42
N GLN A 153 12.54 2.52 11.70
CA GLN A 153 12.26 2.34 10.29
C GLN A 153 12.38 3.65 9.53
N GLU A 154 13.02 3.61 8.40
CA GLU A 154 13.02 4.69 7.43
C GLU A 154 12.32 4.26 6.14
N TYR A 155 11.94 5.23 5.31
CA TYR A 155 11.28 5.00 4.01
C TYR A 155 11.82 5.93 2.94
N ILE A 156 11.71 5.53 1.67
CA ILE A 156 12.10 6.40 0.55
C ILE A 156 11.03 7.48 0.35
N HIS A 157 11.41 8.72 0.68
CA HIS A 157 10.62 9.93 0.47
C HIS A 157 10.94 10.55 -0.89
N TYR A 158 9.90 10.83 -1.70
CA TYR A 158 10.02 11.57 -2.95
C TYR A 158 9.50 13.00 -2.80
N ASN A 159 10.37 13.97 -2.91
CA ASN A 159 10.02 15.37 -2.98
C ASN A 159 9.71 15.76 -4.43
N LYS A 160 8.42 15.83 -4.77
CA LYS A 160 7.98 16.15 -6.15
C LYS A 160 8.42 17.54 -6.63
N LYS A 161 8.51 18.52 -5.72
CA LYS A 161 8.88 19.92 -6.09
C LYS A 161 10.34 20.00 -6.49
N GLN A 162 11.21 19.28 -5.82
CA GLN A 162 12.65 19.29 -6.05
C GLN A 162 13.12 18.14 -6.94
N ASN A 163 12.26 17.17 -7.23
CA ASN A 163 12.57 15.91 -7.93
C ASN A 163 13.73 15.15 -7.28
N THR A 164 13.72 15.12 -5.94
CA THR A 164 14.74 14.45 -5.11
C THR A 164 14.15 13.30 -4.32
N TYR A 165 14.98 12.29 -4.06
CA TYR A 165 14.62 11.12 -3.26
C TYR A 165 15.62 11.01 -2.10
N SER A 166 15.12 10.70 -0.91
CA SER A 166 15.93 10.50 0.28
C SER A 166 15.32 9.44 1.17
N TRP A 167 16.14 8.76 1.97
CA TRP A 167 15.66 8.03 3.12
C TRP A 167 15.21 9.02 4.19
N SER A 168 14.10 8.74 4.82
CA SER A 168 13.47 9.59 5.84
C SER A 168 12.87 8.72 6.94
N GLU A 169 13.11 9.07 8.17
CA GLU A 169 12.60 8.33 9.32
C GLU A 169 11.06 8.35 9.40
N GLN A 170 10.49 7.27 9.88
CA GLN A 170 9.08 7.20 10.24
C GLN A 170 8.82 8.07 11.47
N SER A 171 7.62 8.65 11.56
CA SER A 171 7.23 9.44 12.73
C SER A 171 7.17 8.57 13.99
N GLN A 172 7.42 9.17 15.17
CA GLN A 172 7.37 8.49 16.47
C GLN A 172 6.06 7.70 16.73
N GLY A 173 4.94 8.09 16.13
CA GLY A 173 3.67 7.36 16.26
C GLY A 173 3.62 6.00 15.56
N PHE A 174 4.60 5.68 14.72
CA PHE A 174 4.66 4.43 13.97
C PHE A 174 4.75 3.21 14.91
N TYR A 175 5.58 3.26 15.95
CA TYR A 175 5.78 2.15 16.89
C TYR A 175 4.55 1.82 17.74
N MET A 176 3.66 2.78 17.95
CA MET A 176 2.42 2.60 18.71
C MET A 176 1.27 2.00 17.89
N LEU A 177 1.44 1.81 16.59
CA LEU A 177 0.37 1.30 15.70
C LEU A 177 -0.11 -0.10 16.07
N PRO A 178 0.75 -1.08 16.40
CA PRO A 178 0.30 -2.42 16.79
C PRO A 178 -0.61 -2.40 18.02
N GLU A 179 -0.25 -1.65 19.05
CA GLU A 179 -1.02 -1.51 20.28
C GLU A 179 -2.36 -0.83 20.03
N ARG A 180 -2.37 0.24 19.23
CA ARG A 180 -3.60 0.96 18.85
C ARG A 180 -4.57 0.07 18.06
N PHE A 181 -4.06 -0.75 17.15
CA PHE A 181 -4.91 -1.70 16.42
C PHE A 181 -5.42 -2.82 17.32
N GLN A 182 -4.62 -3.31 18.26
CA GLN A 182 -5.09 -4.30 19.23
C GLN A 182 -6.19 -3.69 20.10
N TRP A 183 -6.01 -2.46 20.58
CA TRP A 183 -7.03 -1.74 21.32
C TRP A 183 -8.37 -1.61 20.56
N ILE A 184 -8.32 -1.28 19.26
CA ILE A 184 -9.52 -1.21 18.38
C ILE A 184 -10.22 -2.58 18.33
N LYS A 185 -9.48 -3.66 18.20
CA LYS A 185 -10.03 -5.03 18.16
C LYS A 185 -10.70 -5.41 19.48
N ASP A 186 -10.05 -5.08 20.60
CA ASP A 186 -10.50 -5.46 21.92
C ASP A 186 -11.74 -4.67 22.36
N ASN A 187 -11.90 -3.44 21.88
CA ASN A 187 -13.03 -2.57 22.18
C ASN A 187 -14.19 -2.69 21.19
N GLY A 188 -14.20 -3.72 20.37
CA GLY A 188 -15.34 -4.05 19.51
C GLY A 188 -15.63 -3.04 18.39
N LEU A 189 -14.66 -2.16 18.09
CA LEU A 189 -14.77 -1.20 16.97
C LEU A 189 -14.55 -1.89 15.60
N LYS A 190 -14.87 -3.19 15.55
CA LYS A 190 -14.99 -3.93 14.30
C LYS A 190 -16.33 -3.56 13.68
N GLY A 191 -16.29 -2.97 12.51
CA GLY A 191 -17.49 -2.83 11.71
C GLY A 191 -18.07 -4.18 11.29
#